data_9e5300a2f38ce9eec3f64cefc24b5eef
#
_entry.id   9e5300a2f38ce9eec3f64cefc24b5eef
#
_cell.length_a   1.000
_cell.length_b   1.000
_cell.length_c   1.000
_cell.angle_alpha   90.00
_cell.angle_beta   90.00
_cell.angle_gamma   90.00
#
_symmetry.space_group_name_H-M   'P 1'
#
loop_
_entity.id
_entity.type
_entity.pdbx_description
1 polymer ?
#
loop_
_entity_poly.entity_id
_entity_poly.type
_entity_poly.pdbx_seq_one_letter_code
_entity_poly.pdbx_strand_id
1 'polypeptide(L)'
;ILLEGDIDNLKLKISNEGNNTRIISNKFKYKGSDLYFDIYTTDSEVNKIDFSIENLEIDELVLLLGENYQKVLKKINFQSLNIKGEYVKENLNIEDLVITLADKSQISIEGNINLSNFINSDLSIRGQNISSDNLFQMISNINIFNEIIDIPQGIIETFDLNYNSNNLTINKILYVSDQGTNLDLNGTIENLDFYNANFNASLNSSSKDDLSVLLEFLPYSELVKQFEFDEIALSSNFANNIFTIDQINITNKDENIIQISGTYGLDDINSLQLDIQLNQFRQFELIPSNSLIRLLKTLNTEHINARGLINGSNLAIEDLQFINLEGSNLLIDGNLDLNNFNNASLNIGIENLNKAVLLKIISELTEEDVTNIV
;
A
#
# COMPACT_ATOMS: atom_id res chain seq x y z
N ILE A 1 4.63 -39.89 -12.81
CA ILE A 1 3.48 -39.19 -13.39
C ILE A 1 3.25 -39.85 -14.75
N LEU A 2 2.12 -40.51 -14.95
CA LEU A 2 1.69 -41.00 -16.25
C LEU A 2 0.97 -39.83 -16.93
N LEU A 3 1.59 -39.27 -17.96
CA LEU A 3 0.94 -38.24 -18.80
C LEU A 3 -0.05 -38.99 -19.73
N GLU A 4 -1.34 -38.79 -19.52
CA GLU A 4 -2.39 -39.28 -20.41
C GLU A 4 -2.67 -38.22 -21.48
N GLY A 5 -2.38 -38.53 -22.74
CA GLY A 5 -2.67 -37.65 -23.88
C GLY A 5 -1.80 -37.97 -25.08
N ASP A 6 -2.16 -37.41 -26.22
CA ASP A 6 -1.46 -37.59 -27.48
C ASP A 6 -0.18 -36.72 -27.51
N ILE A 7 0.92 -37.34 -27.88
CA ILE A 7 2.21 -36.69 -28.10
C ILE A 7 2.46 -36.64 -29.60
N ASP A 8 2.50 -35.44 -30.15
CA ASP A 8 2.73 -35.25 -31.58
C ASP A 8 4.20 -34.90 -31.88
N ASN A 9 4.75 -35.58 -32.88
CA ASN A 9 6.06 -35.30 -33.45
C ASN A 9 7.28 -35.41 -32.53
N LEU A 10 7.18 -36.19 -31.44
CA LEU A 10 8.34 -36.41 -30.56
C LEU A 10 9.43 -37.25 -31.29
N LYS A 11 10.63 -36.68 -31.34
CA LYS A 11 11.85 -37.37 -31.76
C LYS A 11 12.89 -37.25 -30.64
N LEU A 12 13.49 -38.37 -30.29
CA LEU A 12 14.55 -38.44 -29.28
C LEU A 12 15.88 -38.77 -29.93
N LYS A 13 16.92 -38.03 -29.56
CA LYS A 13 18.31 -38.38 -29.85
C LYS A 13 18.98 -38.77 -28.56
N ILE A 14 19.49 -40.01 -28.51
CA ILE A 14 20.20 -40.55 -27.35
C ILE A 14 21.66 -40.76 -27.74
N SER A 15 22.59 -40.24 -26.94
CA SER A 15 24.02 -40.39 -27.11
C SER A 15 24.63 -40.82 -25.77
N ASN A 16 25.55 -41.80 -25.84
CA ASN A 16 26.25 -42.32 -24.67
C ASN A 16 27.76 -42.12 -24.86
N GLU A 17 28.42 -41.57 -23.83
CA GLU A 17 29.86 -41.40 -23.76
C GLU A 17 30.36 -41.89 -22.38
N GLY A 18 30.86 -43.13 -22.32
CA GLY A 18 31.20 -43.76 -21.05
C GLY A 18 29.99 -43.94 -20.15
N ASN A 19 30.05 -43.38 -18.93
CA ASN A 19 28.97 -43.42 -17.96
C ASN A 19 27.94 -42.28 -18.17
N ASN A 20 28.15 -41.42 -19.15
CA ASN A 20 27.28 -40.28 -19.40
C ASN A 20 26.27 -40.61 -20.50
N THR A 21 25.01 -40.29 -20.24
CA THR A 21 23.94 -40.37 -21.24
C THR A 21 23.28 -39.00 -21.44
N ARG A 22 23.11 -38.63 -22.69
CA ARG A 22 22.35 -37.41 -23.05
C ARG A 22 21.15 -37.79 -23.88
N ILE A 23 19.98 -37.26 -23.48
CA ILE A 23 18.70 -37.49 -24.17
C ILE A 23 18.15 -36.16 -24.57
N ILE A 24 18.07 -35.85 -25.88
CA ILE A 24 17.58 -34.62 -26.41
C ILE A 24 16.27 -34.89 -27.15
N SER A 25 15.21 -34.12 -26.83
CA SER A 25 14.02 -34.07 -27.66
C SER A 25 14.16 -33.01 -28.78
N ASN A 26 13.45 -33.16 -29.87
CA ASN A 26 13.07 -32.00 -30.67
C ASN A 26 11.98 -31.22 -29.93
N LYS A 27 11.60 -30.06 -30.42
CA LYS A 27 10.36 -29.37 -30.01
C LYS A 27 9.18 -30.24 -30.45
N PHE A 28 8.31 -30.63 -29.53
CA PHE A 28 7.15 -31.51 -29.78
C PHE A 28 5.92 -30.97 -29.09
N LYS A 29 4.76 -31.42 -29.55
CA LYS A 29 3.48 -30.99 -28.94
C LYS A 29 2.93 -32.05 -28.00
N TYR A 30 2.42 -31.57 -26.86
CA TYR A 30 1.61 -32.34 -25.95
C TYR A 30 0.34 -31.55 -25.65
N LYS A 31 -0.81 -32.08 -26.05
CA LYS A 31 -2.10 -31.39 -26.05
C LYS A 31 -2.04 -30.09 -26.87
N GLY A 32 -1.91 -28.94 -26.30
CA GLY A 32 -1.76 -27.64 -26.97
C GLY A 32 -0.36 -27.03 -26.84
N SER A 33 0.40 -27.51 -25.85
CA SER A 33 1.68 -26.95 -25.45
C SER A 33 2.84 -27.42 -26.30
N ASP A 34 3.82 -26.56 -26.55
CA ASP A 34 5.08 -26.91 -27.17
C ASP A 34 6.13 -27.20 -26.08
N LEU A 35 6.71 -28.41 -26.12
CA LEU A 35 7.67 -28.88 -25.12
C LEU A 35 9.03 -29.18 -25.77
N TYR A 36 10.08 -28.94 -24.99
CA TYR A 36 11.47 -29.31 -25.29
C TYR A 36 12.17 -29.74 -24.02
N PHE A 37 13.05 -30.74 -24.10
CA PHE A 37 13.97 -31.09 -23.01
C PHE A 37 15.28 -31.62 -23.52
N ASP A 38 16.35 -31.43 -22.72
CA ASP A 38 17.69 -31.99 -22.87
C ASP A 38 18.16 -32.51 -21.52
N ILE A 39 18.20 -33.81 -21.36
CA ILE A 39 18.48 -34.47 -20.10
C ILE A 39 19.92 -35.00 -20.14
N TYR A 40 20.68 -34.69 -19.10
CA TYR A 40 22.05 -35.17 -18.90
C TYR A 40 22.12 -36.02 -17.65
N THR A 41 22.60 -37.26 -17.80
CA THR A 41 22.76 -38.20 -16.70
C THR A 41 24.20 -38.70 -16.61
N THR A 42 24.70 -38.97 -15.39
CA THR A 42 25.96 -39.64 -15.12
C THR A 42 25.70 -40.80 -14.16
N ASP A 43 26.21 -41.97 -14.44
CA ASP A 43 25.97 -43.17 -13.63
C ASP A 43 24.49 -43.46 -13.35
N SER A 44 23.60 -43.13 -14.32
CA SER A 44 22.15 -43.25 -14.25
C SER A 44 21.46 -42.25 -13.32
N GLU A 45 22.16 -41.28 -12.76
CA GLU A 45 21.58 -40.17 -12.01
C GLU A 45 21.40 -38.95 -12.91
N VAL A 46 20.28 -38.28 -12.77
CA VAL A 46 19.99 -37.03 -13.51
C VAL A 46 20.78 -35.89 -12.89
N ASN A 47 21.73 -35.36 -13.66
CA ASN A 47 22.56 -34.22 -13.23
C ASN A 47 22.03 -32.88 -13.71
N LYS A 48 21.44 -32.89 -14.91
CA LYS A 48 20.99 -31.66 -15.55
C LYS A 48 19.79 -31.94 -16.46
N ILE A 49 18.79 -31.04 -16.42
CA ILE A 49 17.68 -31.00 -17.37
C ILE A 49 17.54 -29.57 -17.84
N ASP A 50 17.79 -29.32 -19.12
CA ASP A 50 17.32 -28.08 -19.76
C ASP A 50 15.93 -28.33 -20.32
N PHE A 51 15.00 -27.38 -20.10
CA PHE A 51 13.63 -27.56 -20.57
C PHE A 51 13.01 -26.25 -21.00
N SER A 52 12.04 -26.34 -21.93
CA SER A 52 11.12 -25.26 -22.22
C SER A 52 9.70 -25.81 -22.42
N ILE A 53 8.75 -25.06 -21.93
CA ILE A 53 7.32 -25.30 -22.10
C ILE A 53 6.71 -23.99 -22.54
N GLU A 54 6.02 -23.98 -23.69
CA GLU A 54 5.38 -22.79 -24.23
C GLU A 54 3.88 -23.04 -24.38
N ASN A 55 3.07 -22.01 -24.10
CA ASN A 55 1.62 -22.03 -24.21
C ASN A 55 0.94 -23.12 -23.36
N LEU A 56 1.45 -23.39 -22.15
CA LEU A 56 0.81 -24.31 -21.22
C LEU A 56 -0.46 -23.68 -20.67
N GLU A 57 -1.61 -24.26 -20.98
CA GLU A 57 -2.91 -23.80 -20.50
C GLU A 57 -3.17 -24.26 -19.06
N ILE A 58 -4.07 -23.56 -18.35
CA ILE A 58 -4.34 -23.82 -16.93
C ILE A 58 -4.81 -25.26 -16.67
N ASP A 59 -5.67 -25.82 -17.54
CA ASP A 59 -6.18 -27.17 -17.37
C ASP A 59 -5.08 -28.24 -17.49
N GLU A 60 -4.08 -27.98 -18.31
CA GLU A 60 -2.91 -28.85 -18.48
C GLU A 60 -1.96 -28.71 -17.26
N LEU A 61 -1.73 -27.49 -16.77
CA LEU A 61 -0.93 -27.26 -15.58
C LEU A 61 -1.54 -27.94 -14.35
N VAL A 62 -2.86 -27.87 -14.20
CA VAL A 62 -3.59 -28.56 -13.14
C VAL A 62 -3.37 -30.06 -13.16
N LEU A 63 -3.36 -30.67 -14.35
CA LEU A 63 -3.09 -32.11 -14.51
C LEU A 63 -1.65 -32.46 -14.13
N LEU A 64 -0.69 -31.56 -14.39
CA LEU A 64 0.73 -31.76 -14.06
C LEU A 64 1.01 -31.64 -12.56
N LEU A 65 0.42 -30.66 -11.88
CA LEU A 65 0.70 -30.34 -10.48
C LEU A 65 -0.17 -31.10 -9.47
N GLY A 66 -1.25 -31.72 -9.92
CA GLY A 66 -2.16 -32.51 -9.10
C GLY A 66 -3.23 -31.66 -8.37
N GLU A 67 -4.18 -32.36 -7.75
CA GLU A 67 -5.40 -31.76 -7.18
C GLU A 67 -5.16 -30.70 -6.10
N ASN A 68 -4.05 -30.79 -5.35
CA ASN A 68 -3.76 -29.85 -4.26
C ASN A 68 -3.57 -28.41 -4.76
N TYR A 69 -3.03 -28.23 -5.95
CA TYR A 69 -2.77 -26.94 -6.57
C TYR A 69 -3.93 -26.45 -7.45
N GLN A 70 -4.84 -27.34 -7.82
CA GLN A 70 -5.97 -27.07 -8.69
C GLN A 70 -6.86 -25.91 -8.19
N LYS A 71 -7.13 -25.90 -6.87
CA LYS A 71 -8.00 -24.86 -6.27
C LYS A 71 -7.35 -23.48 -6.33
N VAL A 72 -6.04 -23.41 -6.14
CA VAL A 72 -5.28 -22.15 -6.19
C VAL A 72 -5.20 -21.65 -7.62
N LEU A 73 -4.78 -22.51 -8.55
CA LEU A 73 -4.60 -22.14 -9.95
C LEU A 73 -5.88 -21.71 -10.65
N LYS A 74 -7.02 -22.37 -10.34
CA LYS A 74 -8.32 -21.99 -10.92
C LYS A 74 -8.88 -20.66 -10.39
N LYS A 75 -8.38 -20.21 -9.24
CA LYS A 75 -8.77 -18.90 -8.69
C LYS A 75 -7.91 -17.77 -9.24
N ILE A 76 -6.66 -18.07 -9.63
CA ILE A 76 -5.84 -17.13 -10.37
C ILE A 76 -6.37 -17.11 -11.78
N ASN A 77 -6.80 -15.96 -12.27
CA ASN A 77 -7.38 -15.78 -13.60
C ASN A 77 -6.29 -15.94 -14.70
N PHE A 78 -5.74 -17.15 -14.76
CA PHE A 78 -4.55 -17.53 -15.50
C PHE A 78 -4.95 -18.04 -16.89
N GLN A 79 -4.33 -17.55 -17.94
CA GLN A 79 -4.58 -17.97 -19.32
C GLN A 79 -3.54 -18.97 -19.80
N SER A 80 -2.26 -18.60 -19.73
CA SER A 80 -1.18 -19.45 -20.21
C SER A 80 0.13 -19.18 -19.45
N LEU A 81 1.02 -20.16 -19.51
CA LEU A 81 2.34 -20.12 -18.92
C LEU A 81 3.39 -20.50 -19.95
N ASN A 82 4.45 -19.73 -20.02
CA ASN A 82 5.68 -20.09 -20.71
C ASN A 82 6.78 -20.20 -19.66
N ILE A 83 7.54 -21.30 -19.72
CA ILE A 83 8.67 -21.49 -18.81
C ILE A 83 9.87 -22.05 -19.58
N LYS A 84 11.03 -21.46 -19.32
CA LYS A 84 12.31 -21.94 -19.77
C LYS A 84 13.27 -21.97 -18.61
N GLY A 85 14.02 -23.06 -18.46
CA GLY A 85 14.93 -23.18 -17.34
C GLY A 85 15.78 -24.41 -17.39
N GLU A 86 16.58 -24.51 -16.33
CA GLU A 86 17.52 -25.58 -16.13
C GLU A 86 17.38 -26.14 -14.71
N TYR A 87 17.29 -27.44 -14.60
CA TYR A 87 17.36 -28.13 -13.33
C TYR A 87 18.74 -28.79 -13.18
N VAL A 88 19.46 -28.45 -12.12
CA VAL A 88 20.77 -29.03 -11.79
C VAL A 88 20.77 -29.43 -10.33
N LYS A 89 20.80 -30.73 -10.06
CA LYS A 89 20.75 -31.31 -8.71
C LYS A 89 19.50 -30.79 -7.96
N GLU A 90 19.67 -29.90 -7.00
CA GLU A 90 18.59 -29.37 -6.17
C GLU A 90 18.22 -27.92 -6.53
N ASN A 91 18.81 -27.41 -7.60
CA ASN A 91 18.57 -26.03 -8.05
C ASN A 91 17.78 -26.02 -9.35
N LEU A 92 16.72 -25.23 -9.35
CA LEU A 92 15.93 -24.88 -10.53
C LEU A 92 16.28 -23.45 -10.92
N ASN A 93 17.06 -23.30 -11.99
CA ASN A 93 17.35 -22.00 -12.57
C ASN A 93 16.27 -21.66 -13.60
N ILE A 94 15.47 -20.66 -13.33
CA ILE A 94 14.43 -20.16 -14.22
C ILE A 94 15.05 -19.05 -15.06
N GLU A 95 15.25 -19.31 -16.35
CA GLU A 95 15.73 -18.30 -17.30
C GLU A 95 14.63 -17.32 -17.66
N ASP A 96 13.39 -17.82 -17.79
CA ASP A 96 12.22 -17.05 -18.12
C ASP A 96 10.96 -17.83 -17.76
N LEU A 97 10.13 -17.29 -16.88
CA LEU A 97 8.79 -17.79 -16.58
C LEU A 97 7.81 -16.63 -16.78
N VAL A 98 7.00 -16.70 -17.81
CA VAL A 98 5.96 -15.71 -18.10
C VAL A 98 4.58 -16.31 -17.85
N ILE A 99 3.86 -15.72 -16.92
CA ILE A 99 2.46 -16.03 -16.64
C ILE A 99 1.62 -14.97 -17.34
N THR A 100 0.73 -15.39 -18.24
CA THR A 100 -0.24 -14.50 -18.88
C THR A 100 -1.60 -14.69 -18.22
N LEU A 101 -2.21 -13.61 -17.73
CA LEU A 101 -3.53 -13.62 -17.13
C LEU A 101 -4.61 -13.43 -18.21
N ALA A 102 -5.88 -13.67 -17.86
CA ALA A 102 -6.99 -13.61 -18.82
C ALA A 102 -7.24 -12.21 -19.41
N ASP A 103 -6.85 -11.14 -18.70
CA ASP A 103 -6.84 -9.75 -19.18
C ASP A 103 -5.63 -9.40 -20.04
N LYS A 104 -4.77 -10.41 -20.33
CA LYS A 104 -3.49 -10.30 -21.06
C LYS A 104 -2.37 -9.59 -20.33
N SER A 105 -2.55 -9.22 -19.07
CA SER A 105 -1.45 -8.78 -18.24
C SER A 105 -0.45 -9.92 -18.02
N GLN A 106 0.80 -9.59 -17.72
CA GLN A 106 1.88 -10.56 -17.61
C GLN A 106 2.68 -10.38 -16.34
N ILE A 107 3.06 -11.53 -15.77
CA ILE A 107 4.02 -11.61 -14.67
C ILE A 107 5.21 -12.41 -15.18
N SER A 108 6.40 -11.85 -15.08
CA SER A 108 7.66 -12.53 -15.39
C SER A 108 8.42 -12.86 -14.10
N ILE A 109 9.03 -14.04 -14.08
CA ILE A 109 9.85 -14.53 -12.97
C ILE A 109 11.16 -15.09 -13.56
N GLU A 110 12.27 -14.61 -13.03
CA GLU A 110 13.61 -15.08 -13.37
C GLU A 110 14.39 -15.39 -12.08
N GLY A 111 15.36 -16.31 -12.13
CA GLY A 111 16.25 -16.56 -11.01
C GLY A 111 16.44 -18.01 -10.64
N ASN A 112 16.92 -18.26 -9.43
CA ASN A 112 17.26 -19.59 -8.94
C ASN A 112 16.40 -19.99 -7.75
N ILE A 113 15.77 -21.15 -7.82
CA ILE A 113 15.04 -21.78 -6.71
C ILE A 113 15.86 -22.93 -6.17
N ASN A 114 16.27 -22.87 -4.91
CA ASN A 114 16.84 -24.00 -4.21
C ASN A 114 15.71 -24.89 -3.67
N LEU A 115 15.52 -26.06 -4.26
CA LEU A 115 14.41 -26.96 -3.93
C LEU A 115 14.56 -27.65 -2.57
N SER A 116 15.79 -27.75 -2.04
CA SER A 116 16.05 -28.30 -0.71
C SER A 116 15.84 -27.25 0.39
N ASN A 117 16.12 -26.00 0.08
CA ASN A 117 15.99 -24.90 1.02
C ASN A 117 15.60 -23.62 0.28
N PHE A 118 14.30 -23.34 0.23
CA PHE A 118 13.75 -22.17 -0.48
C PHE A 118 14.32 -20.83 0.01
N ILE A 119 14.75 -20.75 1.27
CA ILE A 119 15.40 -19.55 1.83
C ILE A 119 16.61 -19.11 0.99
N ASN A 120 17.35 -20.07 0.44
CA ASN A 120 18.53 -19.80 -0.38
C ASN A 120 18.20 -19.54 -1.87
N SER A 121 16.97 -19.22 -2.17
CA SER A 121 16.56 -18.86 -3.54
C SER A 121 16.81 -17.38 -3.82
N ASP A 122 16.94 -17.08 -5.11
CA ASP A 122 17.13 -15.71 -5.63
C ASP A 122 16.21 -15.52 -6.84
N LEU A 123 15.20 -14.67 -6.70
CA LEU A 123 14.15 -14.50 -7.70
C LEU A 123 13.91 -13.01 -7.97
N SER A 124 13.80 -12.67 -9.24
CA SER A 124 13.26 -11.39 -9.73
C SER A 124 11.86 -11.61 -10.26
N ILE A 125 10.89 -10.86 -9.76
CA ILE A 125 9.48 -10.97 -10.13
C ILE A 125 9.03 -9.61 -10.62
N ARG A 126 8.54 -9.53 -11.86
CA ARG A 126 8.08 -8.30 -12.48
C ARG A 126 6.69 -8.49 -13.06
N GLY A 127 5.91 -7.41 -13.04
CA GLY A 127 4.60 -7.40 -13.68
C GLY A 127 4.20 -6.01 -14.12
N GLN A 128 3.30 -5.97 -15.12
CA GLN A 128 2.81 -4.72 -15.69
C GLN A 128 1.32 -4.83 -16.01
N ASN A 129 0.61 -3.73 -15.77
CA ASN A 129 -0.81 -3.55 -16.12
C ASN A 129 -1.73 -4.64 -15.53
N ILE A 130 -1.47 -5.04 -14.27
CA ILE A 130 -2.24 -6.07 -13.59
C ILE A 130 -3.42 -5.41 -12.87
N SER A 131 -4.65 -5.85 -13.16
CA SER A 131 -5.82 -5.35 -12.45
C SER A 131 -5.74 -5.65 -10.95
N SER A 132 -6.26 -4.74 -10.12
CA SER A 132 -6.33 -4.92 -8.66
C SER A 132 -7.11 -6.19 -8.30
N ASP A 133 -8.17 -6.53 -9.03
CA ASP A 133 -8.96 -7.75 -8.83
C ASP A 133 -8.11 -9.02 -9.03
N ASN A 134 -7.27 -9.06 -10.08
CA ASN A 134 -6.40 -10.20 -10.33
C ASN A 134 -5.34 -10.34 -9.23
N LEU A 135 -4.70 -9.23 -8.82
CA LEU A 135 -3.74 -9.26 -7.72
C LEU A 135 -4.41 -9.71 -6.42
N PHE A 136 -5.58 -9.15 -6.11
CA PHE A 136 -6.34 -9.51 -4.92
C PHE A 136 -6.68 -11.01 -4.88
N GLN A 137 -7.14 -11.58 -5.99
CA GLN A 137 -7.36 -13.01 -6.10
C GLN A 137 -6.10 -13.84 -5.90
N MET A 138 -4.95 -13.35 -6.35
CA MET A 138 -3.66 -14.01 -6.14
C MET A 138 -3.24 -13.99 -4.67
N ILE A 139 -3.29 -12.83 -4.02
CA ILE A 139 -2.85 -12.64 -2.62
C ILE A 139 -3.79 -13.37 -1.64
N SER A 140 -5.10 -13.29 -1.82
CA SER A 140 -6.09 -13.93 -0.94
C SER A 140 -5.97 -15.46 -0.91
N ASN A 141 -5.36 -16.05 -1.95
CA ASN A 141 -5.13 -17.49 -2.03
C ASN A 141 -3.85 -17.96 -1.33
N ILE A 142 -2.95 -17.05 -0.98
CA ILE A 142 -1.64 -17.41 -0.40
C ILE A 142 -1.71 -17.49 1.15
N ASN A 143 -2.82 -17.19 1.79
CA ASN A 143 -3.01 -17.24 3.26
C ASN A 143 -1.95 -16.48 4.10
N ILE A 144 -1.23 -15.54 3.50
CA ILE A 144 -0.21 -14.74 4.19
C ILE A 144 -0.87 -13.60 5.00
N PHE A 145 -2.03 -13.11 4.54
CA PHE A 145 -2.76 -12.05 5.21
C PHE A 145 -4.09 -12.58 5.74
N ASN A 146 -4.23 -12.61 7.06
CA ASN A 146 -5.46 -13.02 7.73
C ASN A 146 -6.59 -11.99 7.58
N GLU A 147 -6.25 -10.75 7.27
CA GLU A 147 -7.19 -9.66 7.02
C GLU A 147 -6.95 -9.15 5.59
N ILE A 148 -7.99 -9.23 4.79
CA ILE A 148 -7.98 -8.78 3.41
C ILE A 148 -8.21 -7.28 3.45
N ILE A 149 -7.20 -6.50 3.08
CA ILE A 149 -7.37 -5.06 2.86
C ILE A 149 -8.02 -4.93 1.48
N ASP A 150 -9.22 -4.38 1.43
CA ASP A 150 -9.84 -4.02 0.17
C ASP A 150 -8.97 -2.94 -0.51
N ILE A 151 -8.72 -3.15 -1.79
CA ILE A 151 -7.99 -2.19 -2.63
C ILE A 151 -9.00 -1.61 -3.63
N PRO A 152 -9.03 -0.29 -3.85
CA PRO A 152 -9.89 0.29 -4.88
C PRO A 152 -9.68 -0.37 -6.24
N GLN A 153 -10.69 -0.32 -7.11
CA GLN A 153 -10.53 -0.81 -8.47
C GLN A 153 -9.50 0.03 -9.22
N GLY A 154 -8.61 -0.65 -9.96
CA GLY A 154 -7.54 0.02 -10.68
C GLY A 154 -6.52 -0.95 -11.24
N ILE A 155 -5.35 -0.41 -11.59
CA ILE A 155 -4.29 -1.14 -12.26
C ILE A 155 -2.97 -0.96 -11.49
N ILE A 156 -2.27 -2.06 -11.27
CA ILE A 156 -0.86 -2.00 -10.93
C ILE A 156 -0.10 -1.82 -12.25
N GLU A 157 0.31 -0.59 -12.51
CA GLU A 157 1.05 -0.27 -13.75
C GLU A 157 2.38 -1.00 -13.81
N THR A 158 3.03 -1.12 -12.65
CA THR A 158 4.33 -1.81 -12.53
C THR A 158 4.50 -2.37 -11.14
N PHE A 159 4.97 -3.60 -11.04
CA PHE A 159 5.65 -4.07 -9.85
C PHE A 159 6.98 -4.74 -10.22
N ASP A 160 7.98 -4.53 -9.39
CA ASP A 160 9.33 -5.09 -9.52
C ASP A 160 9.81 -5.49 -8.11
N LEU A 161 9.96 -6.79 -7.91
CA LEU A 161 10.30 -7.40 -6.64
C LEU A 161 11.53 -8.28 -6.81
N ASN A 162 12.43 -8.25 -5.84
CA ASN A 162 13.54 -9.19 -5.74
C ASN A 162 13.47 -9.94 -4.41
N TYR A 163 13.48 -11.25 -4.47
CA TYR A 163 13.64 -12.12 -3.32
C TYR A 163 15.04 -12.71 -3.32
N ASN A 164 15.79 -12.51 -2.26
CA ASN A 164 17.14 -13.06 -2.11
C ASN A 164 17.39 -13.47 -0.67
N SER A 165 17.69 -14.75 -0.46
CA SER A 165 18.12 -15.26 0.85
C SER A 165 17.21 -14.82 2.01
N ASN A 166 15.91 -15.04 1.86
CA ASN A 166 14.87 -14.65 2.83
C ASN A 166 14.60 -13.14 2.95
N ASN A 167 15.21 -12.31 2.12
CA ASN A 167 14.94 -10.89 2.05
C ASN A 167 14.07 -10.57 0.83
N LEU A 168 13.11 -9.71 1.00
CA LEU A 168 12.27 -9.19 -0.09
C LEU A 168 12.61 -7.71 -0.32
N THR A 169 13.03 -7.38 -1.51
CA THR A 169 13.19 -5.99 -1.97
C THR A 169 12.07 -5.65 -2.92
N ILE A 170 11.33 -4.62 -2.60
CA ILE A 170 10.34 -3.99 -3.46
C ILE A 170 11.05 -2.84 -4.16
N ASN A 171 11.50 -3.05 -5.41
CA ASN A 171 12.11 -1.98 -6.18
C ASN A 171 11.08 -0.92 -6.53
N LYS A 172 9.88 -1.37 -6.90
CA LYS A 172 8.76 -0.49 -7.21
C LYS A 172 7.43 -1.24 -7.21
N ILE A 173 6.41 -0.63 -6.63
CA ILE A 173 4.99 -0.94 -6.89
C ILE A 173 4.33 0.39 -7.23
N LEU A 174 3.82 0.52 -8.45
CA LEU A 174 3.04 1.68 -8.87
C LEU A 174 1.61 1.23 -9.15
N TYR A 175 0.68 1.74 -8.37
CA TYR A 175 -0.75 1.48 -8.50
C TYR A 175 -1.49 2.76 -8.88
N VAL A 176 -2.44 2.64 -9.79
CA VAL A 176 -3.33 3.73 -10.21
C VAL A 176 -4.76 3.22 -10.18
N SER A 177 -5.62 3.87 -9.39
CA SER A 177 -7.05 3.55 -9.37
C SER A 177 -7.79 4.11 -10.56
N ASP A 178 -8.96 3.56 -10.83
CA ASP A 178 -9.88 4.06 -11.87
C ASP A 178 -10.39 5.48 -11.57
N GLN A 179 -10.30 5.94 -10.32
CA GLN A 179 -10.72 7.26 -9.87
C GLN A 179 -9.55 8.25 -9.68
N GLY A 180 -8.33 7.87 -10.10
CA GLY A 180 -7.17 8.75 -10.13
C GLY A 180 -6.31 8.76 -8.86
N THR A 181 -6.50 7.81 -7.94
CA THR A 181 -5.57 7.61 -6.82
C THR A 181 -4.31 6.93 -7.31
N ASN A 182 -3.15 7.50 -6.98
CA ASN A 182 -1.84 6.96 -7.28
C ASN A 182 -1.12 6.56 -5.99
N LEU A 183 -0.57 5.34 -5.96
CA LEU A 183 0.26 4.84 -4.88
C LEU A 183 1.60 4.35 -5.45
N ASP A 184 2.70 4.90 -4.95
CA ASP A 184 4.07 4.43 -5.24
C ASP A 184 4.68 3.89 -3.95
N LEU A 185 5.15 2.65 -3.99
CA LEU A 185 5.75 1.96 -2.85
C LEU A 185 7.08 1.34 -3.26
N ASN A 186 8.11 1.54 -2.43
CA ASN A 186 9.39 0.83 -2.54
C ASN A 186 9.96 0.55 -1.15
N GLY A 187 10.87 -0.44 -1.06
CA GLY A 187 11.47 -0.76 0.23
C GLY A 187 12.04 -2.17 0.33
N THR A 188 12.29 -2.58 1.56
CA THR A 188 12.87 -3.89 1.87
C THR A 188 12.20 -4.51 3.09
N ILE A 189 12.11 -5.85 3.10
CA ILE A 189 11.70 -6.64 4.25
C ILE A 189 12.82 -7.64 4.51
N GLU A 190 13.56 -7.47 5.59
CA GLU A 190 14.63 -8.37 5.96
C GLU A 190 14.08 -9.59 6.70
N ASN A 191 14.58 -10.78 6.34
CA ASN A 191 14.15 -12.07 6.89
C ASN A 191 12.64 -12.34 6.78
N LEU A 192 11.95 -11.70 5.84
CA LEU A 192 10.49 -11.70 5.72
C LEU A 192 9.79 -11.30 7.03
N ASP A 193 10.44 -10.45 7.83
CA ASP A 193 9.93 -9.95 9.09
C ASP A 193 9.54 -8.47 8.93
N PHE A 194 8.26 -8.16 9.06
CA PHE A 194 7.75 -6.80 8.93
C PHE A 194 8.29 -5.84 10.01
N TYR A 195 8.73 -6.35 11.16
CA TYR A 195 9.41 -5.51 12.16
C TYR A 195 10.77 -4.98 11.67
N ASN A 196 11.40 -5.67 10.72
CA ASN A 196 12.64 -5.28 10.08
C ASN A 196 12.41 -4.72 8.66
N ALA A 197 11.23 -4.20 8.41
CA ALA A 197 10.89 -3.60 7.14
C ALA A 197 11.34 -2.13 7.06
N ASN A 198 11.65 -1.70 5.85
CA ASN A 198 11.94 -0.31 5.52
C ASN A 198 11.21 0.03 4.22
N PHE A 199 10.18 0.90 4.30
CA PHE A 199 9.35 1.29 3.18
C PHE A 199 9.30 2.78 3.00
N ASN A 200 9.29 3.22 1.75
CA ASN A 200 8.84 4.54 1.37
C ASN A 200 7.51 4.39 0.64
N ALA A 201 6.54 5.18 1.01
CA ALA A 201 5.25 5.22 0.36
C ALA A 201 4.87 6.66 0.01
N SER A 202 4.38 6.85 -1.20
CA SER A 202 3.71 8.09 -1.58
C SER A 202 2.33 7.80 -2.14
N LEU A 203 1.35 8.58 -1.70
CA LEU A 203 -0.03 8.51 -2.11
C LEU A 203 -0.47 9.88 -2.59
N ASN A 204 -1.13 9.92 -3.73
CA ASN A 204 -1.81 11.10 -4.23
C ASN A 204 -3.23 10.71 -4.64
N SER A 205 -4.24 11.40 -4.15
CA SER A 205 -5.64 11.10 -4.44
C SER A 205 -6.52 12.33 -4.43
N SER A 206 -7.43 12.37 -5.40
CA SER A 206 -8.59 13.28 -5.42
C SER A 206 -9.91 12.54 -5.16
N SER A 207 -9.87 11.23 -4.95
CA SER A 207 -11.05 10.38 -4.74
C SER A 207 -11.30 10.11 -3.26
N LYS A 208 -12.44 10.57 -2.74
CA LYS A 208 -12.88 10.25 -1.37
C LYS A 208 -13.21 8.77 -1.20
N ASP A 209 -13.77 8.16 -2.23
CA ASP A 209 -14.17 6.74 -2.19
C ASP A 209 -12.94 5.85 -2.10
N ASP A 210 -11.93 6.09 -2.93
CA ASP A 210 -10.67 5.34 -2.87
C ASP A 210 -9.98 5.48 -1.52
N LEU A 211 -9.89 6.71 -1.00
CA LEU A 211 -9.27 6.96 0.30
C LEU A 211 -10.04 6.29 1.43
N SER A 212 -11.37 6.24 1.35
CA SER A 212 -12.18 5.56 2.36
C SER A 212 -11.91 4.06 2.39
N VAL A 213 -11.66 3.44 1.25
CA VAL A 213 -11.28 2.04 1.14
C VAL A 213 -9.86 1.81 1.67
N LEU A 214 -8.88 2.61 1.19
CA LEU A 214 -7.48 2.48 1.59
C LEU A 214 -7.24 2.73 3.08
N LEU A 215 -8.08 3.56 3.71
CA LEU A 215 -7.96 3.94 5.12
C LEU A 215 -8.98 3.24 6.03
N GLU A 216 -9.73 2.25 5.51
CA GLU A 216 -10.79 1.56 6.27
C GLU A 216 -10.28 0.94 7.57
N PHE A 217 -9.03 0.50 7.60
CA PHE A 217 -8.38 -0.06 8.78
C PHE A 217 -8.07 0.98 9.87
N LEU A 218 -8.14 2.28 9.55
CA LEU A 218 -7.89 3.34 10.52
C LEU A 218 -9.17 3.72 11.27
N PRO A 219 -9.11 3.93 12.59
CA PRO A 219 -10.21 4.56 13.30
C PRO A 219 -10.43 5.96 12.69
N TYR A 220 -11.65 6.34 12.42
CA TYR A 220 -12.03 7.63 11.81
C TYR A 220 -11.97 7.70 10.27
N SER A 221 -11.85 6.59 9.56
CA SER A 221 -11.95 6.57 8.08
C SER A 221 -13.20 7.26 7.53
N GLU A 222 -14.31 7.19 8.26
CA GLU A 222 -15.57 7.90 7.91
C GLU A 222 -15.44 9.44 7.88
N LEU A 223 -14.47 10.02 8.58
CA LEU A 223 -14.23 11.46 8.52
C LEU A 223 -13.71 11.88 7.14
N VAL A 224 -12.96 10.99 6.47
CA VAL A 224 -12.45 11.26 5.11
C VAL A 224 -13.60 11.53 4.14
N LYS A 225 -14.72 10.82 4.27
CA LYS A 225 -15.91 11.02 3.42
C LYS A 225 -16.58 12.38 3.65
N GLN A 226 -16.45 12.92 4.85
CA GLN A 226 -17.07 14.20 5.23
C GLN A 226 -16.17 15.38 4.89
N PHE A 227 -14.85 15.14 4.77
CA PHE A 227 -13.89 16.21 4.48
C PHE A 227 -13.96 16.64 3.01
N GLU A 228 -14.05 17.95 2.75
CA GLU A 228 -14.00 18.48 1.38
C GLU A 228 -12.56 18.86 1.02
N PHE A 229 -12.03 18.18 0.00
CA PHE A 229 -10.70 18.42 -0.55
C PHE A 229 -10.72 18.24 -2.07
N ASP A 230 -9.75 18.82 -2.74
CA ASP A 230 -9.48 18.58 -4.16
C ASP A 230 -8.37 17.53 -4.32
N GLU A 231 -7.40 17.52 -3.40
CA GLU A 231 -6.27 16.61 -3.45
C GLU A 231 -5.73 16.31 -2.04
N ILE A 232 -5.37 15.05 -1.82
CA ILE A 232 -4.57 14.60 -0.69
C ILE A 232 -3.27 14.00 -1.24
N ALA A 233 -2.14 14.54 -0.79
CA ALA A 233 -0.81 14.00 -1.05
C ALA A 233 -0.16 13.56 0.26
N LEU A 234 0.31 12.32 0.32
CA LEU A 234 1.02 11.72 1.45
C LEU A 234 2.40 11.26 0.98
N SER A 235 3.44 11.59 1.75
CA SER A 235 4.75 10.97 1.67
C SER A 235 5.14 10.45 3.04
N SER A 236 5.57 9.21 3.12
CA SER A 236 5.90 8.55 4.37
C SER A 236 6.99 7.51 4.21
N ASN A 237 7.69 7.26 5.32
CA ASN A 237 8.69 6.21 5.46
C ASN A 237 8.35 5.36 6.68
N PHE A 238 8.60 4.07 6.59
CA PHE A 238 8.54 3.14 7.72
C PHE A 238 9.88 2.44 7.86
N ALA A 239 10.52 2.57 9.02
CA ALA A 239 11.78 1.90 9.33
C ALA A 239 11.93 1.70 10.84
N ASN A 240 12.46 0.56 11.26
CA ASN A 240 12.75 0.24 12.67
C ASN A 240 11.54 0.44 13.59
N ASN A 241 10.35 -0.01 13.19
CA ASN A 241 9.08 0.17 13.89
C ASN A 241 8.65 1.63 14.08
N ILE A 242 9.27 2.55 13.37
CA ILE A 242 8.90 3.96 13.37
C ILE A 242 8.27 4.29 12.01
N PHE A 243 7.04 4.76 12.07
CA PHE A 243 6.36 5.35 10.93
C PHE A 243 6.64 6.85 10.92
N THR A 244 7.30 7.34 9.89
CA THR A 244 7.59 8.75 9.68
C THR A 244 6.66 9.28 8.59
N ILE A 245 5.88 10.27 8.93
CA ILE A 245 5.10 11.06 7.99
C ILE A 245 6.00 12.22 7.57
N ASP A 246 6.59 12.14 6.38
CA ASP A 246 7.38 13.25 5.86
C ASP A 246 6.47 14.44 5.62
N GLN A 247 5.32 14.19 4.99
CA GLN A 247 4.31 15.21 4.75
C GLN A 247 2.95 14.59 4.37
N ILE A 248 1.88 15.09 4.96
CA ILE A 248 0.52 15.00 4.44
C ILE A 248 0.08 16.41 4.07
N ASN A 249 -0.32 16.61 2.82
CA ASN A 249 -0.93 17.86 2.36
C ASN A 249 -2.36 17.57 1.92
N ILE A 250 -3.30 18.29 2.49
CA ILE A 250 -4.68 18.29 2.05
C ILE A 250 -4.98 19.67 1.48
N THR A 251 -5.34 19.73 0.22
CA THR A 251 -5.56 20.99 -0.49
C THR A 251 -7.00 21.12 -0.96
N ASN A 252 -7.45 22.36 -1.03
CA ASN A 252 -8.71 22.76 -1.64
C ASN A 252 -8.47 24.02 -2.47
N LYS A 253 -8.82 24.02 -3.77
CA LYS A 253 -8.68 25.14 -4.72
C LYS A 253 -7.28 25.76 -4.70
N ASP A 254 -6.25 24.91 -4.83
CA ASP A 254 -4.83 25.28 -4.87
C ASP A 254 -4.27 25.89 -3.57
N GLU A 255 -5.04 25.91 -2.49
CA GLU A 255 -4.58 26.35 -1.18
C GLU A 255 -4.36 25.16 -0.26
N ASN A 256 -3.23 25.13 0.46
CA ASN A 256 -3.00 24.12 1.49
C ASN A 256 -3.92 24.40 2.67
N ILE A 257 -4.81 23.45 2.97
CA ILE A 257 -5.73 23.55 4.10
C ILE A 257 -5.13 22.93 5.34
N ILE A 258 -4.57 21.72 5.21
CA ILE A 258 -3.97 20.94 6.30
C ILE A 258 -2.61 20.42 5.85
N GLN A 259 -1.61 20.60 6.71
CA GLN A 259 -0.31 19.97 6.58
C GLN A 259 0.00 19.21 7.87
N ILE A 260 0.45 17.98 7.75
CA ILE A 260 0.84 17.16 8.89
C ILE A 260 2.18 16.52 8.56
N SER A 261 3.12 16.58 9.51
CA SER A 261 4.36 15.82 9.48
C SER A 261 4.69 15.28 10.87
N GLY A 262 5.54 14.24 10.94
CA GLY A 262 5.93 13.74 12.24
C GLY A 262 6.28 12.27 12.28
N THR A 263 6.28 11.69 13.48
CA THR A 263 6.69 10.31 13.71
C THR A 263 5.76 9.60 14.68
N TYR A 264 5.62 8.29 14.48
CA TYR A 264 4.89 7.42 15.36
C TYR A 264 5.62 6.08 15.50
N GLY A 265 5.98 5.70 16.72
CA GLY A 265 6.55 4.38 17.03
C GLY A 265 5.45 3.36 17.27
N LEU A 266 5.49 2.22 16.59
CA LEU A 266 4.47 1.18 16.75
C LEU A 266 4.48 0.53 18.14
N ASP A 267 5.64 0.52 18.80
CA ASP A 267 5.81 -0.13 20.10
C ASP A 267 5.42 0.78 21.29
N ASP A 268 5.32 2.09 21.08
CA ASP A 268 5.00 3.07 22.13
C ASP A 268 4.15 4.22 21.58
N ILE A 269 2.88 4.22 21.95
CA ILE A 269 1.94 5.30 21.58
C ILE A 269 2.37 6.68 22.11
N ASN A 270 3.17 6.72 23.18
CA ASN A 270 3.69 7.97 23.70
C ASN A 270 4.83 8.54 22.85
N SER A 271 5.33 7.78 21.87
CA SER A 271 6.32 8.26 20.92
C SER A 271 5.73 9.13 19.79
N LEU A 272 4.40 9.33 19.79
CA LEU A 272 3.72 10.16 18.79
C LEU A 272 4.22 11.60 18.85
N GLN A 273 4.76 12.07 17.73
CA GLN A 273 5.20 13.47 17.53
C GLN A 273 4.63 13.95 16.20
N LEU A 274 3.72 14.92 16.23
CA LEU A 274 3.12 15.48 15.02
C LEU A 274 3.21 17.00 15.04
N ASP A 275 3.66 17.59 13.92
CA ASP A 275 3.47 19.00 13.58
C ASP A 275 2.22 19.10 12.69
N ILE A 276 1.24 19.88 13.13
CA ILE A 276 -0.02 20.04 12.44
C ILE A 276 -0.21 21.54 12.13
N GLN A 277 -0.45 21.84 10.87
CA GLN A 277 -0.71 23.20 10.41
C GLN A 277 -2.05 23.24 9.64
N LEU A 278 -2.89 24.20 10.02
CA LEU A 278 -4.14 24.53 9.34
C LEU A 278 -4.01 25.91 8.73
N ASN A 279 -4.27 26.01 7.44
CA ASN A 279 -4.28 27.30 6.74
C ASN A 279 -5.66 27.51 6.10
N GLN A 280 -6.29 28.65 6.40
CA GLN A 280 -7.60 29.04 5.86
C GLN A 280 -8.69 27.96 6.01
N PHE A 281 -8.67 27.19 7.10
CA PHE A 281 -9.62 26.11 7.33
C PHE A 281 -11.03 26.66 7.55
N ARG A 282 -12.01 26.19 6.75
CA ARG A 282 -13.41 26.68 6.74
C ARG A 282 -14.44 25.58 7.02
N GLN A 283 -14.05 24.32 7.15
CA GLN A 283 -14.98 23.19 7.33
C GLN A 283 -15.31 22.99 8.82
N PHE A 284 -15.95 23.99 9.43
CA PHE A 284 -16.21 24.00 10.88
C PHE A 284 -17.17 22.89 11.34
N GLU A 285 -18.00 22.36 10.47
CA GLU A 285 -18.91 21.23 10.73
C GLU A 285 -18.19 19.94 11.08
N LEU A 286 -16.91 19.80 10.71
CA LEU A 286 -16.07 18.66 11.07
C LEU A 286 -15.54 18.74 12.50
N ILE A 287 -15.68 19.89 13.16
CA ILE A 287 -15.25 20.07 14.55
C ILE A 287 -16.22 19.29 15.45
N PRO A 288 -15.77 18.32 16.26
CA PRO A 288 -16.64 17.47 17.05
C PRO A 288 -17.20 18.17 18.31
N SER A 289 -17.50 19.46 18.22
CA SER A 289 -18.00 20.27 19.33
C SER A 289 -19.07 21.26 18.88
N ASN A 290 -20.32 20.95 19.20
CA ASN A 290 -21.43 21.85 18.90
C ASN A 290 -21.31 23.24 19.56
N SER A 291 -20.72 23.32 20.74
CA SER A 291 -20.49 24.59 21.44
C SER A 291 -19.44 25.43 20.72
N LEU A 292 -18.35 24.80 20.27
CA LEU A 292 -17.32 25.49 19.50
C LEU A 292 -17.85 25.93 18.13
N ILE A 293 -18.61 25.11 17.43
CA ILE A 293 -19.25 25.48 16.16
C ILE A 293 -20.17 26.67 16.35
N ARG A 294 -21.00 26.70 17.43
CA ARG A 294 -21.86 27.85 17.75
C ARG A 294 -21.03 29.10 17.98
N LEU A 295 -19.96 29.01 18.77
CA LEU A 295 -19.05 30.12 19.01
C LEU A 295 -18.45 30.66 17.71
N LEU A 296 -17.95 29.80 16.83
CA LEU A 296 -17.37 30.17 15.54
C LEU A 296 -18.41 30.91 14.64
N LYS A 297 -19.66 30.42 14.61
CA LYS A 297 -20.76 31.07 13.90
C LYS A 297 -21.12 32.42 14.53
N THR A 298 -21.14 32.49 15.86
CA THR A 298 -21.43 33.74 16.60
C THR A 298 -20.35 34.80 16.34
N LEU A 299 -19.09 34.36 16.25
CA LEU A 299 -17.96 35.24 15.90
C LEU A 299 -17.94 35.62 14.43
N ASN A 300 -18.83 35.05 13.60
CA ASN A 300 -18.81 35.24 12.16
C ASN A 300 -17.42 34.87 11.56
N THR A 301 -16.85 33.76 12.06
CA THR A 301 -15.53 33.30 11.68
C THR A 301 -15.51 32.94 10.20
N GLU A 302 -14.55 33.48 9.47
CA GLU A 302 -14.35 33.19 8.06
C GLU A 302 -13.50 31.97 7.88
N HIS A 303 -12.37 31.92 8.59
CA HIS A 303 -11.45 30.79 8.58
C HIS A 303 -10.60 30.68 9.85
N ILE A 304 -9.96 29.53 10.03
CA ILE A 304 -9.05 29.25 11.13
C ILE A 304 -7.65 29.02 10.54
N ASN A 305 -6.66 29.67 11.13
CA ASN A 305 -5.27 29.28 11.00
C ASN A 305 -4.81 28.65 12.32
N ALA A 306 -4.09 27.56 12.25
CA ALA A 306 -3.55 26.92 13.45
C ALA A 306 -2.20 26.27 13.18
N ARG A 307 -1.36 26.27 14.20
CA ARG A 307 -0.16 25.47 14.27
C ARG A 307 -0.03 24.86 15.65
N GLY A 308 0.25 23.57 15.70
CA GLY A 308 0.42 22.87 16.96
C GLY A 308 1.31 21.65 16.83
N LEU A 309 1.94 21.33 17.95
CA LEU A 309 2.81 20.17 18.08
C LEU A 309 2.19 19.18 19.06
N ILE A 310 2.00 17.95 18.63
CA ILE A 310 1.65 16.83 19.51
C ILE A 310 2.90 16.08 19.89
N ASN A 311 3.09 15.85 21.19
CA ASN A 311 4.15 15.03 21.73
C ASN A 311 3.57 14.12 22.81
N GLY A 312 3.35 12.85 22.47
CA GLY A 312 2.60 11.90 23.29
C GLY A 312 1.18 12.41 23.57
N SER A 313 0.86 12.65 24.83
CA SER A 313 -0.43 13.21 25.26
C SER A 313 -0.46 14.75 25.34
N ASN A 314 0.65 15.43 25.06
CA ASN A 314 0.71 16.88 25.16
C ASN A 314 0.50 17.54 23.78
N LEU A 315 -0.46 18.43 23.67
CA LEU A 315 -0.64 19.33 22.53
C LEU A 315 -0.12 20.72 22.92
N ALA A 316 0.94 21.15 22.29
CA ALA A 316 1.39 22.53 22.32
C ALA A 316 0.73 23.29 21.19
N ILE A 317 -0.10 24.24 21.48
CA ILE A 317 -0.72 25.17 20.54
C ILE A 317 0.24 26.35 20.40
N GLU A 318 0.92 26.44 19.27
CA GLU A 318 1.87 27.52 19.02
C GLU A 318 1.12 28.80 18.58
N ASP A 319 0.11 28.60 17.73
CA ASP A 319 -0.70 29.67 17.18
C ASP A 319 -2.06 29.10 16.73
N LEU A 320 -3.14 29.63 17.26
CA LEU A 320 -4.51 29.31 16.84
C LEU A 320 -5.27 30.62 16.68
N GLN A 321 -5.57 30.94 15.43
CA GLN A 321 -6.20 32.18 15.06
C GLN A 321 -7.60 31.93 14.46
N PHE A 322 -8.59 32.54 15.03
CA PHE A 322 -9.94 32.64 14.45
C PHE A 322 -10.11 34.03 13.82
N ILE A 323 -10.18 34.05 12.51
CA ILE A 323 -10.28 35.31 11.74
C ILE A 323 -11.71 35.49 11.32
N ASN A 324 -12.32 36.64 11.66
CA ASN A 324 -13.67 36.94 11.27
C ASN A 324 -13.75 37.90 10.08
N LEU A 325 -14.92 37.97 9.43
CA LEU A 325 -15.17 38.82 8.27
C LEU A 325 -15.02 40.32 8.57
N GLU A 326 -15.08 40.73 9.84
CA GLU A 326 -14.98 42.11 10.29
C GLU A 326 -13.55 42.51 10.70
N GLY A 327 -12.57 41.58 10.55
CA GLY A 327 -11.16 41.79 10.90
C GLY A 327 -10.84 41.69 12.39
N SER A 328 -11.75 41.14 13.21
CA SER A 328 -11.44 40.77 14.60
C SER A 328 -10.79 39.41 14.64
N ASN A 329 -9.74 39.28 15.45
CA ASN A 329 -9.02 38.02 15.61
C ASN A 329 -9.11 37.53 17.07
N LEU A 330 -9.39 36.26 17.25
CA LEU A 330 -9.19 35.54 18.52
C LEU A 330 -7.93 34.71 18.38
N LEU A 331 -6.97 34.94 19.26
CA LEU A 331 -5.66 34.27 19.28
C LEU A 331 -5.60 33.37 20.52
N ILE A 332 -5.18 32.13 20.34
CA ILE A 332 -4.99 31.17 21.44
C ILE A 332 -3.63 30.52 21.27
N ASP A 333 -2.83 30.53 22.33
CA ASP A 333 -1.61 29.76 22.43
C ASP A 333 -1.51 29.07 23.80
N GLY A 334 -0.68 28.04 23.92
CA GLY A 334 -0.47 27.33 25.17
C GLY A 334 -0.37 25.83 25.06
N ASN A 335 -0.60 25.13 26.19
CA ASN A 335 -0.45 23.69 26.26
C ASN A 335 -1.73 23.03 26.79
N LEU A 336 -2.03 21.86 26.23
CA LEU A 336 -3.18 21.04 26.58
C LEU A 336 -2.73 19.58 26.78
N ASP A 337 -3.09 18.98 27.92
CA ASP A 337 -2.93 17.54 28.13
C ASP A 337 -4.18 16.82 27.57
N LEU A 338 -4.00 16.03 26.51
CA LEU A 338 -5.08 15.29 25.83
C LEU A 338 -5.71 14.21 26.72
N ASN A 339 -5.00 13.73 27.75
CA ASN A 339 -5.52 12.78 28.73
C ASN A 339 -6.26 13.47 29.89
N ASN A 340 -5.93 14.74 30.14
CA ASN A 340 -6.52 15.50 31.25
C ASN A 340 -6.65 16.99 30.92
N PHE A 341 -7.76 17.38 30.33
CA PHE A 341 -8.04 18.76 29.94
C PHE A 341 -8.00 19.79 31.11
N ASN A 342 -8.04 19.33 32.37
CA ASN A 342 -7.90 20.22 33.52
C ASN A 342 -6.45 20.72 33.69
N ASN A 343 -5.49 20.10 33.03
CA ASN A 343 -4.08 20.52 33.02
C ASN A 343 -3.77 21.48 31.87
N ALA A 344 -4.75 22.16 31.33
CA ALA A 344 -4.54 23.14 30.28
C ALA A 344 -3.94 24.44 30.81
N SER A 345 -3.00 24.99 30.06
CA SER A 345 -2.48 26.36 30.27
C SER A 345 -2.58 27.11 28.94
N LEU A 346 -3.61 27.93 28.78
CA LEU A 346 -3.92 28.64 27.55
C LEU A 346 -3.86 30.15 27.78
N ASN A 347 -3.22 30.86 26.85
CA ASN A 347 -3.31 32.32 26.72
C ASN A 347 -4.35 32.62 25.64
N ILE A 348 -5.22 33.58 25.92
CA ILE A 348 -6.25 34.03 24.99
C ILE A 348 -6.07 35.50 24.75
N GLY A 349 -5.77 35.88 23.53
CA GLY A 349 -5.67 37.25 23.05
C GLY A 349 -6.82 37.58 22.12
N ILE A 350 -7.26 38.81 22.15
CA ILE A 350 -8.31 39.29 21.24
C ILE A 350 -7.83 40.59 20.63
N GLU A 351 -7.82 40.66 19.30
CA GLU A 351 -7.40 41.83 18.55
C GLU A 351 -8.60 42.43 17.76
N ASN A 352 -8.66 43.74 17.69
CA ASN A 352 -9.64 44.48 16.91
C ASN A 352 -11.10 44.12 17.23
N LEU A 353 -11.39 43.75 18.49
CA LEU A 353 -12.70 43.34 18.91
C LEU A 353 -13.69 44.54 18.96
N ASN A 354 -14.75 44.44 18.21
CA ASN A 354 -15.84 45.40 18.33
C ASN A 354 -16.74 45.02 19.53
N LYS A 355 -17.36 46.02 20.18
CA LYS A 355 -18.22 45.86 21.36
C LYS A 355 -19.37 44.85 21.13
N ALA A 356 -19.96 44.82 19.93
CA ALA A 356 -21.06 43.92 19.62
C ALA A 356 -20.63 42.46 19.58
N VAL A 357 -19.44 42.17 19.05
CA VAL A 357 -18.85 40.82 19.02
C VAL A 357 -18.48 40.35 20.44
N LEU A 358 -17.89 41.24 21.26
CA LEU A 358 -17.60 40.95 22.66
C LEU A 358 -18.85 40.52 23.44
N LEU A 359 -19.94 41.30 23.31
CA LEU A 359 -21.19 40.99 23.98
C LEU A 359 -21.79 39.66 23.55
N LYS A 360 -21.69 39.32 22.25
CA LYS A 360 -22.10 38.00 21.75
C LYS A 360 -21.28 36.86 22.34
N ILE A 361 -19.96 37.03 22.43
CA ILE A 361 -19.07 36.00 23.06
C ILE A 361 -19.47 35.79 24.52
N ILE A 362 -19.65 36.85 25.28
CA ILE A 362 -20.04 36.76 26.69
C ILE A 362 -21.41 36.09 26.83
N SER A 363 -22.39 36.46 26.01
CA SER A 363 -23.72 35.84 25.99
C SER A 363 -23.65 34.32 25.72
N GLU A 364 -22.85 33.87 24.76
CA GLU A 364 -22.70 32.45 24.44
C GLU A 364 -21.96 31.67 25.54
N LEU A 365 -20.96 32.31 26.19
CA LEU A 365 -20.18 31.66 27.24
C LEU A 365 -20.93 31.59 28.59
N THR A 366 -21.81 32.54 28.85
CA THR A 366 -22.53 32.63 30.14
C THR A 366 -23.95 32.07 30.06
N GLU A 367 -24.43 31.73 28.86
CA GLU A 367 -25.84 31.38 28.58
C GLU A 367 -26.83 32.51 29.00
N GLU A 368 -26.31 33.68 29.29
CA GLU A 368 -27.10 34.87 29.69
C GLU A 368 -27.23 35.87 28.53
N ASP A 369 -28.39 36.43 28.34
CA ASP A 369 -28.59 37.48 27.36
C ASP A 369 -28.06 38.83 27.91
N VAL A 370 -26.79 39.09 27.59
CA VAL A 370 -26.08 40.33 28.00
C VAL A 370 -26.20 41.49 26.99
N THR A 371 -27.00 41.31 25.95
CA THR A 371 -27.16 42.33 24.87
C THR A 371 -27.72 43.64 25.37
N ASN A 372 -28.34 43.69 26.54
CA ASN A 372 -28.92 44.87 27.16
C ASN A 372 -28.00 45.59 28.15
N ILE A 373 -26.72 45.19 28.28
CA ILE A 373 -25.74 45.93 29.07
C ILE A 373 -25.23 47.11 28.26
N VAL A 374 -25.83 48.27 28.46
CA VAL A 374 -25.45 49.54 27.82
C VAL A 374 -24.35 50.25 28.62
#